data_3d2a62c275dee51521e9650c120c2571
#
_entry.id   3d2a62c275dee51521e9650c120c2571
#
_cell.length_a   1.000
_cell.length_b   1.000
_cell.length_c   1.000
_cell.angle_alpha   90.00
_cell.angle_beta   90.00
_cell.angle_gamma   90.00
#
_symmetry.space_group_name_H-M   'P 1'
#
loop_
_entity.id
_entity.type
_entity.pdbx_description
1 polymer ?
#
loop_
_entity_poly.entity_id
_entity_poly.type
_entity_poly.pdbx_seq_one_letter_code
_entity_poly.pdbx_strand_id
1 'polypeptide(L)'
;MVEIYLSIAVIPGREDKLERCLKTIMNQDVMPTKIFICICNNYKRFPNIKYNRELYLNKYLEKTELFELLESDIDYGPATKLIMPLKKLQQLENKNDVYILTADDDNEYQKYFLNTFFNCAKRQLPKTIWTGYAEQRGKPMATAFGADGILLPLNELNNYMKYYDIVTKDNDEWFFHDDFIVSTYFYYKKFEIRKTAHLSKIINEPWDEHSLTKRLELKHDTGRMTQLSILIGSYNKLLPTFEKENI
;
A
#
# COMPACT_ATOMS: atom_id res chain seq x y z
N MET A 1 -15.82 10.50 14.26
CA MET A 1 -16.42 9.71 13.13
C MET A 1 -15.26 9.08 12.39
N VAL A 2 -15.34 7.77 12.10
CA VAL A 2 -14.26 7.09 11.36
C VAL A 2 -14.20 7.59 9.93
N GLU A 3 -13.01 7.99 9.50
CA GLU A 3 -12.69 8.40 8.14
C GLU A 3 -11.69 7.42 7.52
N ILE A 4 -12.02 6.92 6.33
CA ILE A 4 -11.13 6.04 5.57
C ILE A 4 -10.81 6.70 4.23
N TYR A 5 -9.53 6.88 3.99
CA TYR A 5 -8.96 7.34 2.72
C TYR A 5 -8.43 6.12 1.99
N LEU A 6 -9.08 5.72 0.90
CA LEU A 6 -8.62 4.64 0.04
C LEU A 6 -7.50 5.15 -0.86
N SER A 7 -6.42 4.40 -0.99
CA SER A 7 -5.28 4.81 -1.80
C SER A 7 -4.80 3.71 -2.72
N ILE A 8 -4.64 4.05 -4.00
CA ILE A 8 -4.23 3.15 -5.08
C ILE A 8 -3.02 3.75 -5.78
N ALA A 9 -1.90 3.00 -5.84
CA ALA A 9 -0.78 3.36 -6.71
C ALA A 9 -1.02 2.79 -8.10
N VAL A 10 -0.83 3.61 -9.10
CA VAL A 10 -1.04 3.23 -10.51
C VAL A 10 0.28 3.23 -11.24
N ILE A 11 0.50 2.25 -12.09
CA ILE A 11 1.65 2.20 -12.99
C ILE A 11 1.21 2.31 -14.46
N PRO A 12 2.07 2.86 -15.32
CA PRO A 12 1.75 2.97 -16.76
C PRO A 12 1.45 1.60 -17.38
N GLY A 13 0.49 1.55 -18.29
CA GLY A 13 0.09 0.33 -19.01
C GLY A 13 -0.92 -0.55 -18.27
N ARG A 14 -1.47 -0.05 -17.16
CA ARG A 14 -2.54 -0.75 -16.40
C ARG A 14 -3.88 0.00 -16.35
N GLU A 15 -4.11 0.87 -17.33
CA GLU A 15 -5.29 1.73 -17.38
C GLU A 15 -6.60 0.92 -17.36
N ASP A 16 -6.65 -0.17 -18.15
CA ASP A 16 -7.83 -1.05 -18.18
C ASP A 16 -8.06 -1.79 -16.88
N LYS A 17 -6.98 -2.20 -16.21
CA LYS A 17 -7.06 -2.86 -14.89
C LYS A 17 -7.54 -1.89 -13.84
N LEU A 18 -6.98 -0.67 -13.82
CA LEU A 18 -7.45 0.39 -12.93
C LEU A 18 -8.94 0.67 -13.14
N GLU A 19 -9.42 0.73 -14.40
CA GLU A 19 -10.84 0.93 -14.67
C GLU A 19 -11.71 -0.16 -14.06
N ARG A 20 -11.30 -1.42 -14.19
CA ARG A 20 -12.00 -2.55 -13.59
C ARG A 20 -11.96 -2.50 -12.06
N CYS A 21 -10.79 -2.21 -11.47
CA CYS A 21 -10.63 -1.98 -10.04
C CYS A 21 -11.60 -0.90 -9.53
N LEU A 22 -11.57 0.29 -10.14
CA LEU A 22 -12.42 1.42 -9.74
C LEU A 22 -13.91 1.14 -9.90
N LYS A 23 -14.32 0.38 -10.91
CA LYS A 23 -15.73 -0.06 -11.03
C LYS A 23 -16.17 -0.90 -9.82
N THR A 24 -15.31 -1.76 -9.32
CA THR A 24 -15.63 -2.55 -8.11
C THR A 24 -15.64 -1.70 -6.85
N ILE A 25 -14.75 -0.71 -6.74
CA ILE A 25 -14.73 0.26 -5.64
C ILE A 25 -16.01 1.12 -5.65
N MET A 26 -16.43 1.60 -6.83
CA MET A 26 -17.64 2.40 -6.96
C MET A 26 -18.94 1.62 -6.72
N ASN A 27 -18.87 0.30 -6.71
CA ASN A 27 -20.01 -0.58 -6.42
C ASN A 27 -20.02 -1.11 -4.97
N GLN A 28 -19.30 -0.46 -4.06
CA GLN A 28 -19.28 -0.83 -2.64
C GLN A 28 -20.54 -0.39 -1.91
N ASP A 29 -20.88 -1.08 -0.81
CA ASP A 29 -22.04 -0.72 0.04
C ASP A 29 -21.84 0.58 0.82
N VAL A 30 -20.58 0.94 1.07
CA VAL A 30 -20.17 2.19 1.73
C VAL A 30 -19.03 2.82 0.93
N MET A 31 -18.92 4.14 0.96
CA MET A 31 -17.85 4.86 0.28
C MET A 31 -16.79 5.34 1.26
N PRO A 32 -15.51 5.41 0.86
CA PRO A 32 -14.48 6.03 1.66
C PRO A 32 -14.68 7.55 1.70
N THR A 33 -14.00 8.22 2.60
CA THR A 33 -13.97 9.69 2.67
C THR A 33 -13.43 10.28 1.37
N LYS A 34 -12.39 9.67 0.81
CA LYS A 34 -11.78 10.02 -0.48
C LYS A 34 -11.03 8.84 -1.07
N ILE A 35 -10.89 8.82 -2.38
CA ILE A 35 -10.06 7.86 -3.13
C ILE A 35 -8.89 8.63 -3.73
N PHE A 36 -7.68 8.31 -3.28
CA PHE A 36 -6.45 8.83 -3.85
C PHE A 36 -5.96 7.92 -4.97
N ILE A 37 -5.77 8.49 -6.14
CA ILE A 37 -5.08 7.88 -7.26
C ILE A 37 -3.66 8.43 -7.26
N CYS A 38 -2.69 7.59 -6.89
CA CYS A 38 -1.30 7.98 -6.70
C CYS A 38 -0.46 7.61 -7.92
N ILE A 39 0.18 8.59 -8.53
CA ILE A 39 1.01 8.42 -9.72
C ILE A 39 2.39 9.05 -9.52
N CYS A 40 3.37 8.52 -10.24
CA CYS A 40 4.69 9.09 -10.35
C CYS A 40 4.93 9.62 -11.76
N ASN A 41 5.51 10.83 -11.88
CA ASN A 41 5.86 11.40 -13.17
C ASN A 41 7.09 10.70 -13.80
N ASN A 42 7.95 10.11 -12.96
CA ASN A 42 9.22 9.50 -13.35
C ASN A 42 9.40 8.12 -12.71
N TYR A 43 8.78 7.11 -13.32
CA TYR A 43 8.89 5.73 -12.80
C TYR A 43 10.27 5.13 -13.05
N LYS A 44 10.98 4.73 -12.01
CA LYS A 44 12.28 4.02 -12.09
C LYS A 44 12.17 2.70 -12.87
N ARG A 45 11.01 2.05 -12.79
CA ARG A 45 10.74 0.80 -13.52
C ARG A 45 10.45 1.01 -14.99
N PHE A 46 9.97 2.19 -15.36
CA PHE A 46 9.48 2.52 -16.70
C PHE A 46 10.05 3.85 -17.19
N PRO A 47 11.39 3.99 -17.28
CA PRO A 47 12.04 5.29 -17.54
C PRO A 47 11.68 5.90 -18.90
N ASN A 48 11.21 5.08 -19.83
CA ASN A 48 10.84 5.52 -21.20
C ASN A 48 9.34 5.72 -21.38
N ILE A 49 8.53 5.44 -20.36
CA ILE A 49 7.07 5.58 -20.44
C ILE A 49 6.67 6.83 -19.68
N LYS A 50 6.12 7.81 -20.41
CA LYS A 50 5.50 8.96 -19.79
C LYS A 50 4.08 8.63 -19.40
N TYR A 51 3.74 8.95 -18.16
CA TYR A 51 2.37 8.89 -17.70
C TYR A 51 1.48 9.86 -18.51
N ASN A 52 0.36 9.36 -18.99
CA ASN A 52 -0.62 10.22 -19.65
C ASN A 52 -1.71 10.64 -18.65
N ARG A 53 -1.50 11.79 -18.02
CA ARG A 53 -2.41 12.38 -17.04
C ARG A 53 -3.86 12.48 -17.54
N GLU A 54 -4.06 12.82 -18.80
CA GLU A 54 -5.39 13.05 -19.36
C GLU A 54 -6.24 11.77 -19.40
N LEU A 55 -5.62 10.61 -19.63
CA LEU A 55 -6.34 9.33 -19.62
C LEU A 55 -6.99 9.02 -18.26
N TYR A 56 -6.34 9.43 -17.17
CA TYR A 56 -6.81 9.14 -15.81
C TYR A 56 -7.70 10.24 -15.24
N LEU A 57 -7.41 11.51 -15.57
CA LEU A 57 -8.13 12.66 -15.05
C LEU A 57 -9.54 12.79 -15.64
N ASN A 58 -9.67 12.69 -16.96
CA ASN A 58 -10.91 13.04 -17.64
C ASN A 58 -12.05 12.04 -17.37
N LYS A 59 -11.73 10.81 -16.98
CA LYS A 59 -12.72 9.75 -16.82
C LYS A 59 -13.30 9.65 -15.41
N TYR A 60 -12.49 9.90 -14.40
CA TYR A 60 -12.86 9.66 -13.00
C TYR A 60 -12.85 10.90 -12.12
N LEU A 61 -11.87 11.81 -12.32
CA LEU A 61 -11.65 12.93 -11.41
C LEU A 61 -12.55 14.13 -11.68
N GLU A 62 -12.99 14.33 -12.92
CA GLU A 62 -13.93 15.42 -13.24
C GLU A 62 -15.37 15.17 -12.77
N LYS A 63 -15.68 13.93 -12.37
CA LYS A 63 -17.07 13.54 -12.13
C LYS A 63 -17.50 13.57 -10.66
N THR A 64 -16.59 13.53 -9.72
CA THR A 64 -16.95 13.53 -8.29
C THR A 64 -15.83 14.08 -7.41
N GLU A 65 -16.20 14.79 -6.34
CA GLU A 65 -15.25 15.18 -5.28
C GLU A 65 -14.65 13.99 -4.51
N LEU A 66 -15.12 12.78 -4.78
CA LEU A 66 -14.65 11.55 -4.14
C LEU A 66 -13.21 11.20 -4.51
N PHE A 67 -12.80 11.51 -5.75
CA PHE A 67 -11.47 11.19 -6.25
C PHE A 67 -10.52 12.39 -6.11
N GLU A 68 -9.26 12.09 -5.80
CA GLU A 68 -8.18 13.06 -5.83
C GLU A 68 -6.92 12.43 -6.42
N LEU A 69 -6.32 13.09 -7.41
CA LEU A 69 -5.05 12.69 -7.98
C LEU A 69 -3.92 13.24 -7.12
N LEU A 70 -3.03 12.36 -6.69
CA LEU A 70 -1.76 12.71 -6.05
C LEU A 70 -0.62 12.43 -7.02
N GLU A 71 0.19 13.44 -7.31
CA GLU A 71 1.33 13.37 -8.23
C GLU A 71 2.63 13.53 -7.48
N SER A 72 3.67 12.78 -7.86
CA SER A 72 5.01 12.88 -7.31
C SER A 72 6.07 12.75 -8.40
N ASP A 73 7.13 13.54 -8.29
CA ASP A 73 8.33 13.37 -9.11
C ASP A 73 9.26 12.28 -8.56
N ILE A 74 9.05 11.88 -7.30
CA ILE A 74 9.82 10.83 -6.64
C ILE A 74 9.03 9.53 -6.73
N ASP A 75 9.65 8.50 -7.32
CA ASP A 75 9.12 7.16 -7.37
C ASP A 75 9.43 6.42 -6.06
N TYR A 76 8.39 6.10 -5.31
CA TYR A 76 8.46 5.27 -4.09
C TYR A 76 8.11 3.80 -4.38
N GLY A 77 8.04 3.41 -5.64
CA GLY A 77 7.59 2.08 -6.03
C GLY A 77 6.17 1.77 -5.53
N PRO A 78 5.90 0.53 -5.12
CA PRO A 78 4.59 0.17 -4.58
C PRO A 78 4.20 0.94 -3.31
N ALA A 79 5.18 1.44 -2.53
CA ALA A 79 4.93 2.25 -1.33
C ALA A 79 4.29 3.62 -1.66
N THR A 80 4.23 4.03 -2.92
CA THR A 80 3.55 5.24 -3.39
C THR A 80 2.12 5.34 -2.86
N LYS A 81 1.39 4.21 -2.82
CA LYS A 81 0.01 4.14 -2.28
C LYS A 81 -0.11 4.46 -0.79
N LEU A 82 0.99 4.42 -0.03
CA LEU A 82 0.99 4.82 1.38
C LEU A 82 1.66 6.18 1.58
N ILE A 83 2.80 6.42 0.93
CA ILE A 83 3.62 7.61 1.18
C ILE A 83 2.92 8.89 0.71
N MET A 84 2.29 8.88 -0.44
CA MET A 84 1.65 10.08 -0.97
C MET A 84 0.43 10.51 -0.15
N PRO A 85 -0.55 9.63 0.17
CA PRO A 85 -1.64 10.02 1.06
C PRO A 85 -1.14 10.40 2.46
N LEU A 86 -0.11 9.73 2.99
CA LEU A 86 0.48 10.10 4.27
C LEU A 86 0.96 11.55 4.26
N LYS A 87 1.72 11.97 3.24
CA LYS A 87 2.18 13.37 3.09
C LYS A 87 1.01 14.36 2.99
N LYS A 88 -0.04 14.01 2.26
CA LYS A 88 -1.24 14.83 2.12
C LYS A 88 -1.99 14.97 3.45
N LEU A 89 -2.21 13.86 4.15
CA LEU A 89 -3.02 13.81 5.36
C LEU A 89 -2.27 14.23 6.63
N GLN A 90 -0.94 14.33 6.59
CA GLN A 90 -0.15 14.86 7.72
C GLN A 90 -0.57 16.28 8.13
N GLN A 91 -1.18 17.05 7.23
CA GLN A 91 -1.66 18.41 7.47
C GLN A 91 -2.97 18.46 8.27
N LEU A 92 -3.65 17.34 8.47
CA LEU A 92 -4.87 17.28 9.27
C LEU A 92 -4.54 17.59 10.74
N GLU A 93 -5.32 18.50 11.35
CA GLU A 93 -5.19 18.85 12.77
C GLU A 93 -5.55 17.67 13.67
N ASN A 94 -6.62 16.94 13.33
CA ASN A 94 -7.05 15.75 14.05
C ASN A 94 -6.86 14.50 13.19
N LYS A 95 -6.04 13.58 13.67
CA LYS A 95 -5.72 12.30 13.02
C LYS A 95 -6.37 11.10 13.72
N ASN A 96 -7.12 11.35 14.79
CA ASN A 96 -7.83 10.29 15.50
C ASN A 96 -8.99 9.80 14.63
N ASP A 97 -9.20 8.49 14.60
CA ASP A 97 -10.20 7.83 13.76
C ASP A 97 -10.02 8.03 12.25
N VAL A 98 -8.83 8.48 11.81
CA VAL A 98 -8.46 8.62 10.40
C VAL A 98 -7.55 7.46 10.01
N TYR A 99 -7.88 6.82 8.90
CA TYR A 99 -7.17 5.64 8.40
C TYR A 99 -6.83 5.79 6.91
N ILE A 100 -5.68 5.25 6.53
CA ILE A 100 -5.34 4.99 5.14
C ILE A 100 -5.61 3.51 4.86
N LEU A 101 -6.42 3.21 3.86
CA LEU A 101 -6.63 1.86 3.33
C LEU A 101 -5.91 1.76 1.99
N THR A 102 -4.92 0.89 1.90
CA THR A 102 -4.22 0.65 0.64
C THR A 102 -4.96 -0.35 -0.24
N ALA A 103 -4.83 -0.20 -1.55
CA ALA A 103 -5.36 -1.13 -2.54
C ALA A 103 -4.44 -1.15 -3.78
N ASP A 104 -4.51 -2.20 -4.59
CA ASP A 104 -3.74 -2.31 -5.83
C ASP A 104 -4.63 -2.06 -7.06
N ASP A 105 -4.02 -1.54 -8.12
CA ASP A 105 -4.70 -1.15 -9.36
C ASP A 105 -5.13 -2.33 -10.24
N ASP A 106 -4.68 -3.54 -9.92
CA ASP A 106 -4.91 -4.78 -10.67
C ASP A 106 -5.79 -5.81 -9.93
N ASN A 107 -6.54 -5.35 -8.91
CA ASN A 107 -7.47 -6.19 -8.18
C ASN A 107 -8.94 -5.75 -8.36
N GLU A 108 -9.84 -6.72 -8.38
CA GLU A 108 -11.28 -6.53 -8.21
C GLU A 108 -11.64 -6.79 -6.75
N TYR A 109 -12.36 -5.84 -6.14
CA TYR A 109 -12.74 -5.91 -4.73
C TYR A 109 -14.20 -6.32 -4.58
N GLN A 110 -14.46 -7.26 -3.67
CA GLN A 110 -15.81 -7.72 -3.37
C GLN A 110 -16.65 -6.58 -2.77
N LYS A 111 -17.97 -6.66 -2.97
CA LYS A 111 -18.94 -5.62 -2.57
C LYS A 111 -18.83 -5.17 -1.11
N TYR A 112 -18.33 -6.02 -0.22
CA TYR A 112 -18.21 -5.74 1.21
C TYR A 112 -16.80 -5.31 1.65
N PHE A 113 -15.90 -5.08 0.73
CA PHE A 113 -14.50 -4.73 1.03
C PHE A 113 -14.40 -3.51 1.93
N LEU A 114 -14.94 -2.37 1.52
CA LEU A 114 -14.91 -1.15 2.32
C LEU A 114 -15.69 -1.28 3.63
N ASN A 115 -16.89 -1.87 3.60
CA ASN A 115 -17.69 -2.07 4.80
C ASN A 115 -16.97 -2.93 5.85
N THR A 116 -16.22 -3.95 5.41
CA THR A 116 -15.41 -4.78 6.30
C THR A 116 -14.35 -3.94 7.02
N PHE A 117 -13.60 -3.11 6.29
CA PHE A 117 -12.57 -2.26 6.89
C PHE A 117 -13.15 -1.13 7.74
N PHE A 118 -14.30 -0.55 7.39
CA PHE A 118 -15.02 0.38 8.27
C PHE A 118 -15.40 -0.27 9.60
N ASN A 119 -15.87 -1.51 9.57
CA ASN A 119 -16.21 -2.24 10.80
C ASN A 119 -14.96 -2.58 11.62
N CYS A 120 -13.82 -2.85 10.98
CA CYS A 120 -12.53 -3.02 11.67
C CYS A 120 -12.08 -1.72 12.33
N ALA A 121 -12.14 -0.59 11.64
CA ALA A 121 -11.79 0.72 12.19
C ALA A 121 -12.66 1.09 13.40
N LYS A 122 -13.96 0.85 13.33
CA LYS A 122 -14.91 1.11 14.42
C LYS A 122 -14.63 0.30 15.70
N ARG A 123 -13.94 -0.85 15.59
CA ARG A 123 -13.56 -1.66 16.76
C ARG A 123 -12.50 -0.99 17.62
N GLN A 124 -11.72 -0.08 17.08
CA GLN A 124 -10.67 0.69 17.77
C GLN A 124 -9.76 -0.17 18.67
N LEU A 125 -9.39 -1.36 18.18
CA LEU A 125 -8.49 -2.22 18.92
C LEU A 125 -7.10 -1.58 19.02
N PRO A 126 -6.55 -1.45 20.24
CA PRO A 126 -5.27 -0.82 20.44
C PRO A 126 -4.16 -1.60 19.72
N LYS A 127 -3.19 -0.87 19.17
CA LYS A 127 -2.01 -1.45 18.50
C LYS A 127 -2.37 -2.57 17.53
N THR A 128 -3.35 -2.32 16.67
CA THR A 128 -3.81 -3.29 15.68
C THR A 128 -3.87 -2.64 14.30
N ILE A 129 -3.31 -3.33 13.30
CA ILE A 129 -3.61 -3.07 11.88
C ILE A 129 -4.40 -4.23 11.31
N TRP A 130 -5.23 -3.94 10.32
CA TRP A 130 -6.07 -4.93 9.68
C TRP A 130 -5.69 -5.11 8.22
N THR A 131 -5.76 -6.35 7.72
CA THR A 131 -5.53 -6.66 6.31
C THR A 131 -6.46 -7.76 5.86
N GLY A 132 -6.77 -7.77 4.55
CA GLY A 132 -7.53 -8.88 3.95
C GLY A 132 -6.73 -10.18 3.92
N TYR A 133 -5.41 -10.08 3.75
CA TYR A 133 -4.52 -11.23 3.71
C TYR A 133 -3.20 -10.96 4.43
N ALA A 134 -2.76 -11.93 5.24
CA ALA A 134 -1.44 -11.93 5.86
C ALA A 134 -0.88 -13.35 5.94
N GLU A 135 0.42 -13.46 5.82
CA GLU A 135 1.15 -14.73 5.98
C GLU A 135 2.18 -14.65 7.11
N GLN A 136 2.22 -15.71 7.90
CA GLN A 136 3.25 -15.95 8.91
C GLN A 136 3.94 -17.26 8.59
N ARG A 137 5.02 -17.22 7.81
CA ARG A 137 5.74 -18.42 7.37
C ARG A 137 6.98 -18.65 8.23
N GLY A 138 6.81 -19.25 9.41
CA GLY A 138 7.92 -19.61 10.31
C GLY A 138 8.74 -18.43 10.82
N LYS A 139 8.14 -17.24 10.95
CA LYS A 139 8.80 -15.98 11.26
C LYS A 139 8.24 -15.35 12.53
N PRO A 140 9.01 -14.44 13.16
CA PRO A 140 8.55 -13.76 14.38
C PRO A 140 7.35 -12.82 14.12
N MET A 141 7.05 -12.49 12.85
CA MET A 141 5.98 -11.57 12.47
C MET A 141 5.18 -12.05 11.26
N ALA A 142 3.92 -11.67 11.20
CA ALA A 142 3.11 -11.78 9.99
C ALA A 142 3.47 -10.66 9.00
N THR A 143 3.32 -10.91 7.70
CA THR A 143 3.39 -9.91 6.64
C THR A 143 1.98 -9.66 6.13
N ALA A 144 1.51 -8.42 6.21
CA ALA A 144 0.28 -7.98 5.58
C ALA A 144 0.51 -7.72 4.09
N PHE A 145 -0.49 -7.97 3.24
CA PHE A 145 -0.39 -7.77 1.79
C PHE A 145 -1.36 -6.69 1.32
N GLY A 146 -0.81 -5.65 0.69
CA GLY A 146 -1.55 -4.49 0.22
C GLY A 146 -2.56 -4.79 -0.88
N ALA A 147 -2.34 -5.85 -1.66
CA ALA A 147 -3.26 -6.32 -2.67
C ALA A 147 -4.68 -6.60 -2.13
N ASP A 148 -4.76 -7.08 -0.88
CA ASP A 148 -6.02 -7.35 -0.18
C ASP A 148 -6.45 -6.24 0.77
N GLY A 149 -5.76 -5.10 0.71
CA GLY A 149 -5.98 -3.97 1.59
C GLY A 149 -5.24 -4.08 2.93
N ILE A 150 -4.59 -2.99 3.33
CA ILE A 150 -4.05 -2.80 4.68
C ILE A 150 -4.66 -1.52 5.24
N LEU A 151 -5.36 -1.63 6.36
CA LEU A 151 -5.95 -0.50 7.07
C LEU A 151 -4.98 0.00 8.13
N LEU A 152 -4.50 1.22 7.96
CA LEU A 152 -3.42 1.82 8.72
C LEU A 152 -3.91 3.08 9.46
N PRO A 153 -3.84 3.14 10.80
CA PRO A 153 -4.23 4.33 11.55
C PRO A 153 -3.22 5.46 11.30
N LEU A 154 -3.72 6.62 10.85
CA LEU A 154 -2.90 7.76 10.42
C LEU A 154 -2.02 8.32 11.55
N ASN A 155 -2.55 8.38 12.78
CA ASN A 155 -1.83 8.86 13.96
C ASN A 155 -0.61 8.00 14.32
N GLU A 156 -0.54 6.75 13.86
CA GLU A 156 0.57 5.83 14.12
C GLU A 156 1.68 5.90 13.07
N LEU A 157 1.45 6.63 11.98
CA LEU A 157 2.38 6.75 10.84
C LEU A 157 3.34 7.96 10.94
N ASN A 158 3.40 8.66 12.08
CA ASN A 158 4.17 9.90 12.22
C ASN A 158 5.66 9.74 11.84
N ASN A 159 6.28 8.61 12.14
CA ASN A 159 7.68 8.33 11.85
C ASN A 159 7.88 7.41 10.63
N TYR A 160 6.80 7.05 9.91
CA TYR A 160 6.90 6.08 8.82
C TYR A 160 7.82 6.53 7.69
N MET A 161 7.81 7.81 7.32
CA MET A 161 8.69 8.33 6.28
C MET A 161 10.16 8.17 6.65
N LYS A 162 10.52 8.53 7.87
CA LYS A 162 11.90 8.39 8.37
C LYS A 162 12.33 6.92 8.40
N TYR A 163 11.43 6.05 8.83
CA TYR A 163 11.66 4.60 8.81
C TYR A 163 11.88 4.09 7.38
N TYR A 164 11.02 4.48 6.44
CA TYR A 164 11.11 4.11 5.03
C TYR A 164 12.45 4.55 4.42
N ASP A 165 12.85 5.80 4.65
CA ASP A 165 14.12 6.36 4.14
C ASP A 165 15.33 5.57 4.67
N ILE A 166 15.35 5.21 5.95
CA ILE A 166 16.43 4.39 6.53
C ILE A 166 16.49 3.01 5.89
N VAL A 167 15.33 2.36 5.73
CA VAL A 167 15.26 1.00 5.20
C VAL A 167 15.68 0.94 3.73
N THR A 168 15.29 1.94 2.93
CA THR A 168 15.51 1.93 1.48
C THR A 168 16.84 2.57 1.05
N LYS A 169 17.55 3.26 1.96
CA LYS A 169 18.72 4.08 1.65
C LYS A 169 19.84 3.34 0.92
N ASP A 170 20.17 2.15 1.38
CA ASP A 170 21.34 1.41 0.91
C ASP A 170 20.98 0.08 0.23
N ASN A 171 19.69 -0.12 -0.09
CA ASN A 171 19.23 -1.36 -0.66
C ASN A 171 18.04 -1.16 -1.60
N ASP A 172 18.31 -1.14 -2.89
CA ASP A 172 17.30 -1.01 -3.94
C ASP A 172 16.26 -2.16 -3.96
N GLU A 173 16.58 -3.31 -3.39
CA GLU A 173 15.65 -4.44 -3.29
C GLU A 173 14.45 -4.10 -2.40
N TRP A 174 14.65 -3.35 -1.32
CA TRP A 174 13.58 -2.92 -0.42
C TRP A 174 12.54 -2.04 -1.11
N PHE A 175 12.94 -1.32 -2.14
CA PHE A 175 12.04 -0.48 -2.93
C PHE A 175 10.81 -1.24 -3.47
N PHE A 176 10.92 -2.56 -3.67
CA PHE A 176 9.85 -3.38 -4.23
C PHE A 176 9.03 -4.15 -3.19
N HIS A 177 9.31 -3.95 -1.91
CA HIS A 177 8.74 -4.74 -0.82
C HIS A 177 7.99 -3.88 0.20
N ASP A 178 7.10 -3.00 -0.29
CA ASP A 178 6.29 -2.09 0.53
C ASP A 178 5.49 -2.82 1.62
N ASP A 179 4.88 -3.96 1.30
CA ASP A 179 4.13 -4.81 2.23
C ASP A 179 5.00 -5.24 3.42
N PHE A 180 6.25 -5.59 3.14
CA PHE A 180 7.19 -5.99 4.17
C PHE A 180 7.67 -4.80 4.99
N ILE A 181 7.95 -3.65 4.36
CA ILE A 181 8.35 -2.42 5.05
C ILE A 181 7.25 -1.96 6.02
N VAL A 182 5.99 -1.93 5.57
CA VAL A 182 4.84 -1.60 6.42
C VAL A 182 4.72 -2.58 7.58
N SER A 183 4.80 -3.88 7.29
CA SER A 183 4.64 -4.91 8.32
C SER A 183 5.75 -4.85 9.37
N THR A 184 7.01 -4.61 8.97
CA THR A 184 8.13 -4.47 9.91
C THR A 184 8.04 -3.19 10.73
N TYR A 185 7.58 -2.09 10.16
CA TYR A 185 7.33 -0.85 10.90
C TYR A 185 6.34 -1.07 12.05
N PHE A 186 5.20 -1.69 11.76
CA PHE A 186 4.19 -1.95 12.77
C PHE A 186 4.60 -3.05 13.77
N TYR A 187 5.36 -4.04 13.32
CA TYR A 187 5.95 -5.04 14.21
C TYR A 187 6.89 -4.39 15.23
N TYR A 188 7.77 -3.48 14.78
CA TYR A 188 8.67 -2.72 15.65
C TYR A 188 7.90 -1.91 16.69
N LYS A 189 6.79 -1.28 16.30
CA LYS A 189 5.87 -0.54 17.19
C LYS A 189 5.01 -1.45 18.09
N LYS A 190 5.20 -2.77 18.05
CA LYS A 190 4.44 -3.77 18.81
C LYS A 190 2.95 -3.83 18.46
N PHE A 191 2.65 -3.65 17.18
CA PHE A 191 1.30 -3.84 16.66
C PHE A 191 1.05 -5.30 16.29
N GLU A 192 -0.20 -5.71 16.46
CA GLU A 192 -0.72 -6.96 15.94
C GLU A 192 -1.26 -6.77 14.53
N ILE A 193 -0.95 -7.71 13.63
CA ILE A 193 -1.54 -7.77 12.28
C ILE A 193 -2.70 -8.76 12.33
N ARG A 194 -3.92 -8.27 12.15
CA ARG A 194 -5.13 -9.08 12.13
C ARG A 194 -5.70 -9.21 10.73
N LYS A 195 -6.15 -10.42 10.41
CA LYS A 195 -6.81 -10.70 9.14
C LYS A 195 -8.32 -10.47 9.23
N THR A 196 -8.86 -9.92 8.15
CA THR A 196 -10.27 -9.97 7.82
C THR A 196 -10.58 -11.18 6.93
N ALA A 197 -11.68 -11.17 6.17
CA ALA A 197 -11.88 -12.07 5.07
C ALA A 197 -11.03 -11.63 3.86
N HIS A 198 -10.65 -12.57 3.00
CA HIS A 198 -10.04 -12.29 1.70
C HIS A 198 -11.11 -11.72 0.77
N LEU A 199 -10.98 -10.45 0.40
CA LEU A 199 -12.02 -9.68 -0.28
C LEU A 199 -11.57 -9.11 -1.63
N SER A 200 -10.43 -9.55 -2.13
CA SER A 200 -9.92 -9.16 -3.44
C SER A 200 -9.72 -10.37 -4.35
N LYS A 201 -9.68 -10.10 -5.64
CA LYS A 201 -9.34 -11.06 -6.68
C LYS A 201 -8.46 -10.36 -7.69
N ILE A 202 -7.28 -10.93 -7.93
CA ILE A 202 -6.39 -10.43 -8.98
C ILE A 202 -7.11 -10.52 -10.33
N ILE A 203 -7.06 -9.46 -11.10
CA ILE A 203 -7.54 -9.42 -12.47
C ILE A 203 -6.62 -10.30 -13.30
N ASN A 204 -7.03 -11.54 -13.52
CA ASN A 204 -6.27 -12.52 -14.29
C ASN A 204 -6.26 -12.15 -15.77
N GLU A 205 -5.21 -11.46 -16.14
CA GLU A 205 -4.66 -11.50 -17.50
C GLU A 205 -3.41 -12.39 -17.47
N PRO A 206 -3.01 -13.02 -18.59
CA PRO A 206 -1.75 -13.75 -18.63
C PRO A 206 -0.66 -12.81 -18.10
N TRP A 207 0.07 -13.25 -17.11
CA TRP A 207 1.05 -12.57 -16.27
C TRP A 207 1.57 -11.30 -16.90
N ASP A 208 1.04 -10.18 -16.43
CA ASP A 208 1.43 -8.86 -16.84
C ASP A 208 2.95 -8.74 -16.76
N GLU A 209 3.60 -8.43 -17.88
CA GLU A 209 5.06 -8.25 -17.94
C GLU A 209 5.55 -7.15 -16.95
N HIS A 210 4.63 -6.31 -16.49
CA HIS A 210 4.85 -5.28 -15.49
C HIS A 210 4.67 -5.79 -14.04
N SER A 211 4.27 -7.05 -13.84
CA SER A 211 4.11 -7.66 -12.52
C SER A 211 5.44 -7.70 -11.76
N LEU A 212 5.44 -7.29 -10.49
CA LEU A 212 6.60 -7.43 -9.61
C LEU A 212 6.98 -8.89 -9.39
N THR A 213 5.99 -9.78 -9.31
CA THR A 213 6.22 -11.22 -9.13
C THR A 213 7.04 -11.79 -10.28
N LYS A 214 6.68 -11.46 -11.54
CA LYS A 214 7.43 -11.91 -12.71
C LYS A 214 8.85 -11.35 -12.74
N ARG A 215 9.03 -10.09 -12.36
CA ARG A 215 10.37 -9.49 -12.28
C ARG A 215 11.24 -10.15 -11.22
N LEU A 216 10.68 -10.49 -10.07
CA LEU A 216 11.39 -11.16 -8.98
C LEU A 216 11.78 -12.59 -9.37
N GLU A 217 10.91 -13.31 -10.07
CA GLU A 217 11.18 -14.65 -10.61
C GLU A 217 12.30 -14.62 -11.64
N LEU A 218 12.35 -13.62 -12.52
CA LEU A 218 13.36 -13.49 -13.58
C LEU A 218 14.75 -13.09 -13.06
N LYS A 219 14.83 -12.40 -11.91
CA LYS A 219 16.12 -11.94 -11.36
C LYS A 219 16.80 -12.91 -10.42
N HIS A 220 16.06 -13.82 -9.79
CA HIS A 220 16.56 -14.68 -8.74
C HIS A 220 16.06 -16.11 -8.93
N ASP A 221 16.98 -17.01 -9.21
CA ASP A 221 16.79 -18.48 -9.13
C ASP A 221 16.40 -18.96 -7.71
N THR A 222 16.44 -18.04 -6.73
CA THR A 222 16.09 -18.27 -5.34
C THR A 222 14.72 -17.73 -5.06
N GLY A 223 13.76 -18.59 -4.79
CA GLY A 223 12.35 -18.21 -4.59
C GLY A 223 12.14 -17.12 -3.53
N ARG A 224 10.99 -16.47 -3.61
CA ARG A 224 10.49 -15.38 -2.73
C ARG A 224 10.82 -15.52 -1.23
N MET A 225 10.95 -16.77 -0.74
CA MET A 225 11.29 -17.09 0.65
C MET A 225 12.74 -16.77 1.02
N THR A 226 13.69 -16.94 0.08
CA THR A 226 15.10 -16.62 0.32
C THR A 226 15.28 -15.10 0.40
N GLN A 227 14.62 -14.35 -0.47
CA GLN A 227 14.63 -12.88 -0.44
C GLN A 227 14.08 -12.33 0.86
N LEU A 228 12.95 -12.87 1.33
CA LEU A 228 12.34 -12.47 2.58
C LEU A 228 13.25 -12.80 3.79
N SER A 229 14.03 -13.90 3.75
CA SER A 229 15.00 -14.22 4.79
C SER A 229 16.18 -13.23 4.80
N ILE A 230 16.65 -12.81 3.63
CA ILE A 230 17.67 -11.76 3.48
C ILE A 230 17.15 -10.43 4.02
N LEU A 231 15.91 -10.06 3.70
CA LEU A 231 15.27 -8.84 4.19
C LEU A 231 15.13 -8.84 5.72
N ILE A 232 14.74 -9.95 6.33
CA ILE A 232 14.68 -10.07 7.80
C ILE A 232 16.07 -9.91 8.42
N GLY A 233 17.10 -10.52 7.82
CA GLY A 233 18.47 -10.33 8.25
C GLY A 233 18.92 -8.87 8.18
N SER A 234 18.56 -8.17 7.12
CA SER A 234 18.82 -6.73 6.95
C SER A 234 18.05 -5.90 7.98
N TYR A 235 16.77 -6.20 8.20
CA TYR A 235 15.95 -5.56 9.22
C TYR A 235 16.58 -5.65 10.62
N ASN A 236 17.02 -6.85 11.03
CA ASN A 236 17.67 -7.04 12.32
C ASN A 236 18.95 -6.19 12.48
N LYS A 237 19.68 -5.96 11.39
CA LYS A 237 20.85 -5.05 11.41
C LYS A 237 20.47 -3.59 11.58
N LEU A 238 19.28 -3.19 11.16
CA LEU A 238 18.77 -1.82 11.26
C LEU A 238 18.12 -1.49 12.61
N LEU A 239 17.74 -2.51 13.41
CA LEU A 239 17.10 -2.31 14.72
C LEU A 239 17.83 -1.28 15.62
N PRO A 240 19.17 -1.34 15.79
CA PRO A 240 19.87 -0.35 16.63
C PRO A 240 19.76 1.09 16.08
N THR A 241 19.63 1.23 14.77
CA THR A 241 19.42 2.55 14.13
C THR A 241 18.03 3.08 14.45
N PHE A 242 16.99 2.24 14.40
CA PHE A 242 15.62 2.63 14.73
C PHE A 242 15.51 3.08 16.19
N GLU A 243 16.14 2.35 17.11
CA GLU A 243 16.18 2.72 18.54
C GLU A 243 16.86 4.07 18.76
N LYS A 244 18.02 4.31 18.12
CA LYS A 244 18.75 5.58 18.18
C LYS A 244 17.93 6.75 17.63
N GLU A 245 17.16 6.52 16.59
CA GLU A 245 16.39 7.53 15.88
C GLU A 245 14.98 7.75 16.47
N ASN A 246 14.65 7.06 17.56
CA ASN A 246 13.34 7.12 18.24
C ASN A 246 12.14 6.90 17.28
N ILE A 247 12.25 5.89 16.43
CA ILE A 247 11.19 5.53 15.46
C ILE A 247 10.11 4.67 16.10
#